data_32ffb9434df460b9dd66b3f178155259
#
_entry.id   32ffb9434df460b9dd66b3f178155259
#
_cell.length_a   1.000
_cell.length_b   1.000
_cell.length_c   1.000
_cell.angle_alpha   90.00
_cell.angle_beta   90.00
_cell.angle_gamma   90.00
#
_symmetry.space_group_name_H-M   'P 1'
#
loop_
_entity.id
_entity.type
_entity.pdbx_description
1 polymer ?
#
loop_
_entity_poly.entity_id
_entity_poly.type
_entity_poly.pdbx_seq_one_letter_code
_entity_poly.pdbx_strand_id
1 'polypeptide(L)'
;MRGDDTLQDRSEQAVFEQAQAQLAMVFEKMPYEIPLLLFASPGKNDLFNQAARQVIRAVRELTPKITLLEYNLTHEIAQKWNVEYSSTLLFDPEHYHVRWLGSPMGEEGRTFVEAIIMMGYRKSNMSEESLKVLGKIQSPRNIKVFVSPTCPYCPQQAVNALKVAIEKPEMVSLEIIDVQANPEIADQYSAHSVPQTYANELLIAQGAQTEELFVLSLEKMEQQTVFIPESNAREVETGLVIVGGGPAGLTAGIYGARSGLRAVVIERDVIGGQVANTPVVENYPGLTQIGGKALVDLMVSHALEYAKIFPGEEVMEIQPGDPIVVSTNRRRFKTRTVLLATGERHMPLNVPGESRLSGHGVTYCSTCDGPLFKGKNVVMVGGGDSAVTEALHLHNIGVHVTLVHRRDKLRAQEHLTRNLSTNNIPVIFNTEIKEIKGKDRVEEVELYNNRTQEATIMQADGVFIAVGYKPSVELAKKIGVEITPEGYIKHDLRHRTNISGIYSAGDVEGGYKQIVTAAGQGSEAALAIFEDLVNPYWKQKSSRKDEG
;
A
#
# COMPACT_ATOMS: atom_id res chain seq x y z
N MET A 1 -43.48 12.91 34.36
CA MET A 1 -42.48 12.78 33.31
C MET A 1 -42.54 13.98 32.35
N ARG A 2 -42.15 15.19 32.78
CA ARG A 2 -42.08 16.41 31.95
C ARG A 2 -40.92 17.34 32.36
N GLY A 3 -39.95 16.84 33.12
CA GLY A 3 -38.86 17.65 33.67
C GLY A 3 -37.47 17.35 33.06
N ASP A 4 -37.28 16.25 32.32
CA ASP A 4 -35.97 15.85 31.82
C ASP A 4 -35.63 16.43 30.43
N ASP A 5 -36.64 16.61 29.56
CA ASP A 5 -36.44 17.19 28.20
C ASP A 5 -35.92 18.64 28.20
N THR A 6 -36.32 19.44 29.19
CA THR A 6 -35.92 20.86 29.28
C THR A 6 -34.50 21.08 29.81
N LEU A 7 -33.93 20.16 30.56
CA LEU A 7 -32.56 20.25 31.05
C LEU A 7 -31.55 19.78 29.98
N GLN A 8 -31.91 18.77 29.19
CA GLN A 8 -31.09 18.27 28.10
C GLN A 8 -31.01 19.30 26.96
N ASP A 9 -32.15 19.90 26.60
CA ASP A 9 -32.25 20.97 25.60
C ASP A 9 -31.40 22.22 25.98
N ARG A 10 -31.40 22.61 27.25
CA ARG A 10 -30.56 23.72 27.75
C ARG A 10 -29.06 23.38 27.75
N SER A 11 -28.68 22.13 28.00
CA SER A 11 -27.28 21.72 27.96
C SER A 11 -26.73 21.69 26.54
N GLU A 12 -27.52 21.22 25.58
CA GLU A 12 -27.17 21.22 24.16
C GLU A 12 -27.05 22.65 23.59
N GLN A 13 -27.98 23.54 23.96
CA GLN A 13 -27.94 24.93 23.56
C GLN A 13 -26.73 25.68 24.14
N ALA A 14 -26.34 25.42 25.39
CA ALA A 14 -25.16 26.03 26.00
C ALA A 14 -23.85 25.55 25.35
N VAL A 15 -23.76 24.25 24.97
CA VAL A 15 -22.63 23.71 24.22
C VAL A 15 -22.53 24.31 22.82
N PHE A 16 -23.67 24.51 22.15
CA PHE A 16 -23.72 25.14 20.83
C PHE A 16 -23.26 26.60 20.88
N GLU A 17 -23.76 27.41 21.84
CA GLU A 17 -23.36 28.79 22.03
C GLU A 17 -21.87 28.93 22.37
N GLN A 18 -21.33 28.02 23.17
CA GLN A 18 -19.89 27.98 23.46
C GLN A 18 -19.06 27.66 22.21
N ALA A 19 -19.49 26.71 21.40
CA ALA A 19 -18.82 26.37 20.14
C ALA A 19 -18.84 27.54 19.14
N GLN A 20 -19.97 28.25 19.02
CA GLN A 20 -20.07 29.45 18.21
C GLN A 20 -19.12 30.57 18.69
N ALA A 21 -19.05 30.80 19.98
CA ALA A 21 -18.14 31.79 20.57
C ALA A 21 -16.67 31.46 20.30
N GLN A 22 -16.30 30.18 20.38
CA GLN A 22 -14.94 29.72 20.03
C GLN A 22 -14.63 29.93 18.55
N LEU A 23 -15.55 29.58 17.65
CA LEU A 23 -15.38 29.80 16.22
C LEU A 23 -15.26 31.28 15.89
N ALA A 24 -16.07 32.15 16.50
CA ALA A 24 -16.00 33.60 16.30
C ALA A 24 -14.61 34.14 16.67
N MET A 25 -14.03 33.69 17.80
CA MET A 25 -12.66 34.07 18.20
C MET A 25 -11.60 33.61 17.21
N VAL A 26 -11.77 32.41 16.60
CA VAL A 26 -10.84 31.89 15.58
C VAL A 26 -10.96 32.74 14.32
N PHE A 27 -12.17 33.03 13.87
CA PHE A 27 -12.42 33.84 12.66
C PHE A 27 -11.96 35.29 12.83
N GLU A 28 -12.11 35.91 14.00
CA GLU A 28 -11.63 37.26 14.28
C GLU A 28 -10.12 37.39 14.04
N LYS A 29 -9.37 36.36 14.41
CA LYS A 29 -7.90 36.31 14.29
C LYS A 29 -7.40 35.95 12.88
N MET A 30 -8.26 35.53 11.94
CA MET A 30 -7.83 35.23 10.58
C MET A 30 -7.20 36.47 9.92
N PRO A 31 -6.00 36.37 9.34
CA PRO A 31 -5.34 37.52 8.69
C PRO A 31 -5.95 37.89 7.36
N TYR A 32 -6.63 36.95 6.66
CA TYR A 32 -7.14 37.17 5.30
C TYR A 32 -8.66 37.06 5.24
N GLU A 33 -9.25 37.84 4.35
CA GLU A 33 -10.66 37.73 3.98
C GLU A 33 -10.85 36.59 2.96
N ILE A 34 -12.02 35.94 3.02
CA ILE A 34 -12.36 34.81 2.14
C ILE A 34 -13.58 35.22 1.28
N PRO A 35 -13.35 35.59 0.00
CA PRO A 35 -14.43 35.77 -0.94
C PRO A 35 -14.99 34.39 -1.38
N LEU A 36 -16.28 34.22 -1.21
CA LEU A 36 -17.05 33.09 -1.69
C LEU A 36 -17.88 33.49 -2.89
N LEU A 37 -17.82 32.73 -3.97
CA LEU A 37 -18.65 32.94 -5.15
C LEU A 37 -19.61 31.75 -5.28
N LEU A 38 -20.92 32.00 -5.09
CA LEU A 38 -21.98 31.02 -5.27
C LEU A 38 -22.65 31.17 -6.63
N PHE A 39 -22.62 30.11 -7.42
CA PHE A 39 -23.30 30.03 -8.70
C PHE A 39 -24.59 29.21 -8.55
N ALA A 40 -25.74 29.89 -8.59
CA ALA A 40 -27.04 29.31 -8.34
C ALA A 40 -28.04 29.75 -9.42
N SER A 41 -28.59 28.78 -10.14
CA SER A 41 -29.64 29.04 -11.16
C SER A 41 -30.96 28.43 -10.69
N PRO A 42 -32.07 29.21 -10.75
CA PRO A 42 -33.39 28.72 -10.39
C PRO A 42 -33.81 27.48 -11.22
N GLY A 43 -34.48 26.53 -10.56
CA GLY A 43 -34.92 25.29 -11.20
C GLY A 43 -33.83 24.23 -11.38
N LYS A 44 -32.59 24.52 -10.93
CA LYS A 44 -31.47 23.59 -10.95
C LYS A 44 -30.87 23.48 -9.56
N ASN A 45 -30.99 22.32 -8.92
CA ASN A 45 -30.45 22.07 -7.56
C ASN A 45 -30.95 23.08 -6.50
N ASP A 46 -32.22 23.49 -6.54
CA ASP A 46 -32.77 24.53 -5.67
C ASP A 46 -32.62 24.23 -4.18
N LEU A 47 -32.75 22.94 -3.78
CA LEU A 47 -32.52 22.50 -2.41
C LEU A 47 -31.08 22.80 -1.96
N PHE A 48 -30.10 22.42 -2.78
CA PHE A 48 -28.67 22.64 -2.49
C PHE A 48 -28.29 24.11 -2.56
N ASN A 49 -28.88 24.89 -3.49
CA ASN A 49 -28.72 26.34 -3.54
C ASN A 49 -29.19 27.02 -2.25
N GLN A 50 -30.34 26.59 -1.73
CA GLN A 50 -30.90 27.14 -0.48
C GLN A 50 -30.04 26.72 0.72
N ALA A 51 -29.62 25.46 0.81
CA ALA A 51 -28.78 24.96 1.87
C ALA A 51 -27.41 25.66 1.88
N ALA A 52 -26.78 25.85 0.73
CA ALA A 52 -25.52 26.60 0.62
C ALA A 52 -25.64 28.01 1.19
N ARG A 53 -26.72 28.74 0.82
CA ARG A 53 -27.00 30.09 1.36
C ARG A 53 -27.18 30.08 2.87
N GLN A 54 -27.87 29.08 3.43
CA GLN A 54 -28.09 28.97 4.87
C GLN A 54 -26.77 28.75 5.63
N VAL A 55 -25.95 27.79 5.18
CA VAL A 55 -24.65 27.49 5.81
C VAL A 55 -23.72 28.71 5.73
N ILE A 56 -23.58 29.33 4.59
CA ILE A 56 -22.74 30.51 4.40
C ILE A 56 -23.24 31.67 5.26
N ARG A 57 -24.55 31.91 5.34
CA ARG A 57 -25.14 32.96 6.19
C ARG A 57 -24.80 32.73 7.66
N ALA A 58 -24.97 31.50 8.16
CA ALA A 58 -24.68 31.17 9.54
C ALA A 58 -23.22 31.46 9.93
N VAL A 59 -22.27 31.17 9.02
CA VAL A 59 -20.85 31.44 9.28
C VAL A 59 -20.53 32.94 9.15
N ARG A 60 -21.19 33.66 8.22
CA ARG A 60 -21.03 35.11 8.09
C ARG A 60 -21.57 35.91 9.28
N GLU A 61 -22.53 35.38 10.02
CA GLU A 61 -22.99 35.97 11.27
C GLU A 61 -21.92 35.99 12.37
N LEU A 62 -20.95 35.07 12.27
CA LEU A 62 -19.83 34.96 13.22
C LEU A 62 -18.61 35.82 12.81
N THR A 63 -18.50 36.27 11.55
CA THR A 63 -17.35 37.04 11.09
C THR A 63 -17.64 37.87 9.84
N PRO A 64 -17.19 39.16 9.78
CA PRO A 64 -17.27 39.96 8.56
C PRO A 64 -16.22 39.58 7.51
N LYS A 65 -15.26 38.70 7.84
CA LYS A 65 -14.15 38.33 6.94
C LYS A 65 -14.56 37.39 5.81
N ILE A 66 -15.81 36.94 5.80
CA ILE A 66 -16.37 36.12 4.71
C ILE A 66 -17.33 37.00 3.87
N THR A 67 -16.97 37.18 2.62
CA THR A 67 -17.85 37.88 1.64
C THR A 67 -18.51 36.84 0.75
N LEU A 68 -19.77 37.08 0.37
CA LEU A 68 -20.50 36.21 -0.55
C LEU A 68 -20.99 37.05 -1.76
N LEU A 69 -20.60 36.61 -2.94
CA LEU A 69 -21.11 37.10 -4.22
C LEU A 69 -21.90 35.98 -4.88
N GLU A 70 -23.11 36.28 -5.33
CA GLU A 70 -23.98 35.32 -6.00
C GLU A 70 -24.16 35.65 -7.46
N TYR A 71 -24.05 34.62 -8.30
CA TYR A 71 -24.23 34.73 -9.75
C TYR A 71 -25.12 33.58 -10.25
N ASN A 72 -25.78 33.81 -11.40
CA ASN A 72 -26.39 32.70 -12.15
C ASN A 72 -25.38 32.13 -13.17
N LEU A 73 -25.66 30.96 -13.71
CA LEU A 73 -24.77 30.30 -14.68
C LEU A 73 -24.66 31.02 -16.02
N THR A 74 -25.54 31.97 -16.32
CA THR A 74 -25.48 32.77 -17.56
C THR A 74 -24.65 34.05 -17.41
N HIS A 75 -24.17 34.35 -16.20
CA HIS A 75 -23.36 35.53 -15.93
C HIS A 75 -21.93 35.36 -16.48
N GLU A 76 -21.30 36.44 -16.96
CA GLU A 76 -19.92 36.40 -17.51
C GLU A 76 -18.88 35.84 -16.52
N ILE A 77 -19.06 36.03 -15.22
CA ILE A 77 -18.21 35.48 -14.17
C ILE A 77 -18.26 33.96 -14.15
N ALA A 78 -19.37 33.31 -14.49
CA ALA A 78 -19.45 31.87 -14.63
C ALA A 78 -18.56 31.37 -15.78
N GLN A 79 -18.48 32.09 -16.87
CA GLN A 79 -17.59 31.78 -17.99
C GLN A 79 -16.12 32.00 -17.60
N LYS A 80 -15.80 33.11 -16.88
CA LYS A 80 -14.45 33.39 -16.37
C LYS A 80 -13.90 32.19 -15.56
N TRP A 81 -14.73 31.61 -14.71
CA TRP A 81 -14.33 30.52 -13.81
C TRP A 81 -14.70 29.12 -14.31
N ASN A 82 -15.20 29.01 -15.54
CA ASN A 82 -15.64 27.76 -16.16
C ASN A 82 -16.59 26.94 -15.25
N VAL A 83 -17.68 27.62 -14.80
CA VAL A 83 -18.68 27.00 -13.93
C VAL A 83 -19.91 26.61 -14.77
N GLU A 84 -20.22 25.31 -14.78
CA GLU A 84 -21.28 24.72 -15.60
C GLU A 84 -22.45 24.18 -14.75
N TYR A 85 -22.24 23.93 -13.49
CA TYR A 85 -23.19 23.28 -12.58
C TYR A 85 -23.74 24.25 -11.53
N SER A 86 -25.03 24.14 -11.22
CA SER A 86 -25.70 24.70 -10.05
C SER A 86 -25.92 23.57 -9.04
N SER A 87 -25.67 23.71 -7.82
CA SER A 87 -25.02 24.71 -6.99
C SER A 87 -23.50 24.57 -7.06
N THR A 88 -22.77 25.58 -7.40
CA THR A 88 -21.30 25.56 -7.31
C THR A 88 -20.81 26.69 -6.42
N LEU A 89 -19.96 26.39 -5.47
CA LEU A 89 -19.32 27.33 -4.57
C LEU A 89 -17.82 27.37 -4.84
N LEU A 90 -17.25 28.53 -5.14
CA LEU A 90 -15.81 28.76 -5.25
C LEU A 90 -15.29 29.46 -4.00
N PHE A 91 -14.09 29.04 -3.54
CA PHE A 91 -13.43 29.58 -2.36
C PHE A 91 -12.21 30.38 -2.77
N ASP A 92 -12.22 31.70 -2.57
CA ASP A 92 -11.12 32.62 -2.88
C ASP A 92 -10.43 32.27 -4.23
N PRO A 93 -11.17 32.29 -5.35
CA PRO A 93 -10.71 31.70 -6.61
C PRO A 93 -9.51 32.42 -7.25
N GLU A 94 -9.15 33.61 -6.79
CA GLU A 94 -7.91 34.28 -7.23
C GLU A 94 -6.65 33.68 -6.59
N HIS A 95 -6.79 32.89 -5.49
CA HIS A 95 -5.67 32.25 -4.78
C HIS A 95 -5.73 30.73 -4.84
N TYR A 96 -6.94 30.13 -4.90
CA TYR A 96 -7.12 28.68 -4.80
C TYR A 96 -8.00 28.15 -5.93
N HIS A 97 -7.64 27.01 -6.48
CA HIS A 97 -8.46 26.28 -7.44
C HIS A 97 -9.36 25.26 -6.73
N VAL A 98 -10.21 25.75 -5.79
CA VAL A 98 -11.10 24.92 -4.98
C VAL A 98 -12.55 25.25 -5.28
N ARG A 99 -13.34 24.24 -5.64
CA ARG A 99 -14.77 24.34 -5.87
C ARG A 99 -15.55 23.22 -5.19
N TRP A 100 -16.77 23.55 -4.81
CA TRP A 100 -17.73 22.62 -4.25
C TRP A 100 -18.97 22.56 -5.14
N LEU A 101 -19.28 21.38 -5.65
CA LEU A 101 -20.46 21.10 -6.46
C LEU A 101 -21.54 20.47 -5.55
N GLY A 102 -22.59 21.23 -5.24
CA GLY A 102 -23.61 20.89 -4.26
C GLY A 102 -23.62 21.89 -3.08
N SER A 103 -23.80 21.40 -1.87
CA SER A 103 -23.84 22.24 -0.67
C SER A 103 -23.07 21.60 0.49
N PRO A 104 -22.30 22.38 1.26
CA PRO A 104 -21.63 21.91 2.47
C PRO A 104 -22.60 21.74 3.64
N MET A 105 -23.62 20.88 3.48
CA MET A 105 -24.65 20.60 4.49
C MET A 105 -24.37 19.27 5.22
N GLY A 106 -25.07 19.05 6.34
CA GLY A 106 -24.93 17.83 7.12
C GLY A 106 -23.53 17.67 7.69
N GLU A 107 -22.95 16.47 7.57
CA GLU A 107 -21.60 16.16 8.06
C GLU A 107 -20.51 17.06 7.42
N GLU A 108 -20.75 17.53 6.20
CA GLU A 108 -19.81 18.37 5.45
C GLU A 108 -19.76 19.83 5.94
N GLY A 109 -20.64 20.23 6.84
CA GLY A 109 -20.56 21.54 7.50
C GLY A 109 -19.24 21.76 8.23
N ARG A 110 -18.68 20.70 8.80
CA ARG A 110 -17.35 20.71 9.41
C ARG A 110 -16.26 20.98 8.39
N THR A 111 -16.28 20.30 7.25
CA THR A 111 -15.32 20.50 6.15
C THR A 111 -15.34 21.94 5.66
N PHE A 112 -16.52 22.54 5.55
CA PHE A 112 -16.67 23.93 5.14
C PHE A 112 -16.00 24.91 6.12
N VAL A 113 -16.22 24.74 7.44
CA VAL A 113 -15.61 25.56 8.48
C VAL A 113 -14.09 25.40 8.47
N GLU A 114 -13.58 24.18 8.36
CA GLU A 114 -12.15 23.93 8.28
C GLU A 114 -11.51 24.54 7.02
N ALA A 115 -12.20 24.50 5.86
CA ALA A 115 -11.75 25.16 4.63
C ALA A 115 -11.59 26.68 4.83
N ILE A 116 -12.60 27.33 5.41
CA ILE A 116 -12.56 28.77 5.73
C ILE A 116 -11.39 29.10 6.65
N ILE A 117 -11.20 28.33 7.72
CA ILE A 117 -10.10 28.54 8.68
C ILE A 117 -8.74 28.39 7.99
N MET A 118 -8.51 27.27 7.30
CA MET A 118 -7.25 27.01 6.64
C MET A 118 -6.90 28.08 5.60
N MET A 119 -7.85 28.50 4.77
CA MET A 119 -7.66 29.54 3.77
C MET A 119 -7.47 30.92 4.43
N GLY A 120 -8.24 31.25 5.48
CA GLY A 120 -8.12 32.49 6.22
C GLY A 120 -6.79 32.67 6.95
N TYR A 121 -6.12 31.58 7.29
CA TYR A 121 -4.75 31.60 7.82
C TYR A 121 -3.69 31.30 6.77
N ARG A 122 -4.06 30.86 5.57
CA ARG A 122 -3.18 30.33 4.51
C ARG A 122 -2.25 29.25 5.03
N LYS A 123 -2.80 28.33 5.83
CA LYS A 123 -2.08 27.21 6.46
C LYS A 123 -2.95 25.96 6.48
N SER A 124 -2.43 24.86 6.01
CA SER A 124 -3.11 23.56 6.01
C SER A 124 -2.96 22.79 7.31
N ASN A 125 -1.93 23.12 8.12
CA ASN A 125 -1.52 22.37 9.31
C ASN A 125 -1.24 20.88 9.03
N MET A 126 -0.65 20.57 7.87
CA MET A 126 -0.20 19.22 7.53
C MET A 126 0.97 18.78 8.40
N SER A 127 1.08 17.46 8.61
CA SER A 127 2.22 16.85 9.28
C SER A 127 3.53 17.04 8.49
N GLU A 128 4.68 17.01 9.17
CA GLU A 128 5.99 17.13 8.50
C GLU A 128 6.22 15.98 7.51
N GLU A 129 5.73 14.79 7.82
CA GLU A 129 5.78 13.61 6.97
C GLU A 129 4.98 13.82 5.69
N SER A 130 3.76 14.32 5.81
CA SER A 130 2.90 14.67 4.67
C SER A 130 3.54 15.73 3.78
N LEU A 131 4.11 16.78 4.37
CA LEU A 131 4.80 17.84 3.63
C LEU A 131 6.02 17.32 2.85
N LYS A 132 6.77 16.36 3.42
CA LYS A 132 7.90 15.70 2.73
C LYS A 132 7.43 14.92 1.50
N VAL A 133 6.36 14.17 1.62
CA VAL A 133 5.78 13.40 0.49
C VAL A 133 5.19 14.36 -0.55
N LEU A 134 4.43 15.36 -0.12
CA LEU A 134 3.85 16.38 -0.98
C LEU A 134 4.92 17.15 -1.77
N GLY A 135 6.10 17.37 -1.17
CA GLY A 135 7.25 18.00 -1.83
C GLY A 135 7.76 17.23 -3.05
N LYS A 136 7.51 15.93 -3.15
CA LYS A 136 7.92 15.06 -4.27
C LYS A 136 7.03 15.23 -5.51
N ILE A 137 5.83 15.80 -5.36
CA ILE A 137 4.89 16.02 -6.48
C ILE A 137 5.41 17.16 -7.36
N GLN A 138 5.73 16.85 -8.62
CA GLN A 138 6.31 17.76 -9.61
C GLN A 138 5.36 18.08 -10.78
N SER A 139 4.17 17.48 -10.82
CA SER A 139 3.20 17.66 -11.91
C SER A 139 1.81 17.99 -11.35
N PRO A 140 0.97 18.72 -12.12
CA PRO A 140 -0.37 19.10 -11.67
C PRO A 140 -1.23 17.92 -11.24
N ARG A 141 -2.09 18.15 -10.23
CA ARG A 141 -3.07 17.21 -9.69
C ARG A 141 -4.47 17.82 -9.74
N ASN A 142 -5.34 17.25 -10.53
CA ASN A 142 -6.77 17.60 -10.55
C ASN A 142 -7.49 16.58 -9.67
N ILE A 143 -7.88 16.99 -8.46
CA ILE A 143 -8.48 16.13 -7.45
C ILE A 143 -10.00 16.28 -7.49
N LYS A 144 -10.71 15.15 -7.53
CA LYS A 144 -12.16 15.08 -7.33
C LYS A 144 -12.46 14.20 -6.12
N VAL A 145 -13.15 14.75 -5.12
CA VAL A 145 -13.60 14.00 -3.94
C VAL A 145 -15.12 13.91 -3.97
N PHE A 146 -15.63 12.69 -4.13
CA PHE A 146 -17.06 12.41 -4.09
C PHE A 146 -17.51 12.24 -2.65
N VAL A 147 -18.51 13.01 -2.25
CA VAL A 147 -19.02 13.08 -0.86
C VAL A 147 -20.54 12.98 -0.82
N SER A 148 -21.09 12.77 0.38
CA SER A 148 -22.53 12.85 0.64
C SER A 148 -22.77 13.53 1.99
N PRO A 149 -23.81 14.36 2.14
CA PRO A 149 -24.15 15.04 3.40
C PRO A 149 -24.38 14.13 4.60
N THR A 150 -24.69 12.86 4.36
CA THR A 150 -24.97 11.85 5.40
C THR A 150 -23.79 10.92 5.69
N CYS A 151 -22.66 11.11 5.05
CA CYS A 151 -21.49 10.24 5.17
C CYS A 151 -20.56 10.70 6.30
N PRO A 152 -20.39 9.95 7.40
CA PRO A 152 -19.56 10.39 8.53
C PRO A 152 -18.06 10.36 8.25
N TYR A 153 -17.62 9.68 7.18
CA TYR A 153 -16.21 9.54 6.78
C TYR A 153 -15.78 10.53 5.71
N CYS A 154 -16.74 11.14 5.00
CA CYS A 154 -16.47 12.05 3.90
C CYS A 154 -15.71 13.32 4.32
N PRO A 155 -16.01 13.97 5.47
CA PRO A 155 -15.28 15.14 5.94
C PRO A 155 -13.76 14.91 6.07
N GLN A 156 -13.34 13.77 6.59
CA GLN A 156 -11.92 13.46 6.72
C GLN A 156 -11.20 13.47 5.38
N GLN A 157 -11.81 12.85 4.37
CA GLN A 157 -11.22 12.74 3.04
C GLN A 157 -11.20 14.09 2.31
N ALA A 158 -12.28 14.86 2.40
CA ALA A 158 -12.37 16.19 1.83
C ALA A 158 -11.38 17.17 2.46
N VAL A 159 -11.20 17.12 3.78
CA VAL A 159 -10.19 17.92 4.52
C VAL A 159 -8.77 17.56 4.07
N ASN A 160 -8.45 16.29 3.89
CA ASN A 160 -7.13 15.88 3.38
C ASN A 160 -6.86 16.50 2.00
N ALA A 161 -7.84 16.48 1.09
CA ALA A 161 -7.70 17.08 -0.23
C ALA A 161 -7.60 18.62 -0.17
N LEU A 162 -8.37 19.28 0.71
CA LEU A 162 -8.28 20.72 0.97
C LEU A 162 -6.89 21.12 1.45
N LYS A 163 -6.32 20.39 2.40
CA LYS A 163 -4.97 20.63 2.90
C LYS A 163 -3.94 20.64 1.77
N VAL A 164 -4.00 19.66 0.89
CA VAL A 164 -3.09 19.56 -0.27
C VAL A 164 -3.30 20.74 -1.24
N ALA A 165 -4.55 21.11 -1.54
CA ALA A 165 -4.86 22.22 -2.42
C ALA A 165 -4.40 23.58 -1.87
N ILE A 166 -4.41 23.75 -0.55
CA ILE A 166 -3.94 24.96 0.14
C ILE A 166 -2.41 25.04 0.16
N GLU A 167 -1.71 23.93 0.33
CA GLU A 167 -0.23 23.90 0.33
C GLU A 167 0.38 24.02 -1.07
N LYS A 168 -0.34 23.60 -2.12
CA LYS A 168 0.13 23.67 -3.51
C LYS A 168 -0.92 24.30 -4.45
N PRO A 169 -1.33 25.55 -4.22
CA PRO A 169 -2.40 26.19 -4.98
C PRO A 169 -2.10 26.32 -6.48
N GLU A 170 -0.81 26.46 -6.85
CA GLU A 170 -0.36 26.57 -8.24
C GLU A 170 -0.44 25.24 -9.02
N MET A 171 -0.50 24.12 -8.31
CA MET A 171 -0.39 22.78 -8.90
C MET A 171 -1.61 21.91 -8.69
N VAL A 172 -2.47 22.26 -7.73
CA VAL A 172 -3.58 21.41 -7.32
C VAL A 172 -4.89 22.13 -7.52
N SER A 173 -5.79 21.52 -8.31
CA SER A 173 -7.20 21.86 -8.35
C SER A 173 -8.01 20.82 -7.60
N LEU A 174 -9.05 21.27 -6.88
CA LEU A 174 -9.93 20.41 -6.08
C LEU A 174 -11.40 20.67 -6.41
N GLU A 175 -12.11 19.61 -6.71
CA GLU A 175 -13.57 19.58 -6.79
C GLU A 175 -14.12 18.66 -5.69
N ILE A 176 -14.87 19.19 -4.74
CA ILE A 176 -15.67 18.42 -3.79
C ILE A 176 -17.06 18.27 -4.41
N ILE A 177 -17.46 17.04 -4.69
CA ILE A 177 -18.66 16.74 -5.48
C ILE A 177 -19.65 15.98 -4.62
N ASP A 178 -20.76 16.63 -4.29
CA ASP A 178 -21.90 16.00 -3.64
C ASP A 178 -22.63 15.09 -4.65
N VAL A 179 -22.62 13.78 -4.41
CA VAL A 179 -23.21 12.80 -5.31
C VAL A 179 -24.74 12.91 -5.40
N GLN A 180 -25.39 13.46 -4.38
CA GLN A 180 -26.85 13.69 -4.39
C GLN A 180 -27.23 14.91 -5.24
N ALA A 181 -26.38 15.93 -5.25
CA ALA A 181 -26.57 17.11 -6.07
C ALA A 181 -26.17 16.87 -7.54
N ASN A 182 -25.23 15.95 -7.79
CA ASN A 182 -24.61 15.71 -9.10
C ASN A 182 -24.57 14.22 -9.46
N PRO A 183 -25.72 13.54 -9.54
CA PRO A 183 -25.76 12.10 -9.80
C PRO A 183 -25.16 11.73 -11.17
N GLU A 184 -25.29 12.58 -12.19
CA GLU A 184 -24.72 12.33 -13.52
C GLU A 184 -23.18 12.26 -13.47
N ILE A 185 -22.55 13.14 -12.68
CA ILE A 185 -21.09 13.11 -12.49
C ILE A 185 -20.69 11.87 -11.68
N ALA A 186 -21.46 11.54 -10.63
CA ALA A 186 -21.22 10.34 -9.83
C ALA A 186 -21.28 9.06 -10.68
N ASP A 187 -22.26 8.95 -11.56
CA ASP A 187 -22.40 7.81 -12.48
C ASP A 187 -21.23 7.73 -13.48
N GLN A 188 -20.78 8.85 -14.03
CA GLN A 188 -19.63 8.89 -14.94
C GLN A 188 -18.36 8.32 -14.30
N TYR A 189 -18.15 8.56 -13.01
CA TYR A 189 -16.99 8.06 -12.25
C TYR A 189 -17.29 6.75 -11.51
N SER A 190 -18.49 6.17 -11.65
CA SER A 190 -18.93 5.00 -10.86
C SER A 190 -18.78 5.21 -9.35
N ALA A 191 -19.01 6.43 -8.88
CA ALA A 191 -18.87 6.83 -7.48
C ALA A 191 -20.15 6.51 -6.67
N HIS A 192 -20.47 5.20 -6.59
CA HIS A 192 -21.67 4.69 -5.88
C HIS A 192 -21.44 4.48 -4.38
N SER A 193 -20.20 4.55 -3.92
CA SER A 193 -19.82 4.54 -2.50
C SER A 193 -18.95 5.76 -2.20
N VAL A 194 -19.16 6.41 -1.05
CA VAL A 194 -18.44 7.62 -0.66
C VAL A 194 -17.76 7.46 0.70
N PRO A 195 -16.60 8.13 0.93
CA PRO A 195 -15.88 8.96 -0.02
C PRO A 195 -15.12 8.16 -1.07
N GLN A 196 -15.03 8.69 -2.29
CA GLN A 196 -14.09 8.23 -3.31
C GLN A 196 -13.27 9.42 -3.80
N THR A 197 -11.99 9.21 -4.10
CA THR A 197 -11.10 10.26 -4.59
C THR A 197 -10.41 9.84 -5.87
N TYR A 198 -10.53 10.70 -6.86
CA TYR A 198 -9.80 10.61 -8.12
C TYR A 198 -8.76 11.72 -8.22
N ALA A 199 -7.64 11.43 -8.84
CA ALA A 199 -6.65 12.43 -9.24
C ALA A 199 -6.28 12.21 -10.70
N ASN A 200 -6.38 13.26 -11.54
CA ASN A 200 -6.16 13.16 -12.99
C ASN A 200 -6.90 11.95 -13.60
N GLU A 201 -8.17 11.75 -13.23
CA GLU A 201 -9.08 10.69 -13.68
C GLU A 201 -8.74 9.28 -13.16
N LEU A 202 -7.69 9.09 -12.36
CA LEU A 202 -7.33 7.81 -11.74
C LEU A 202 -7.92 7.72 -10.32
N LEU A 203 -8.50 6.59 -9.97
CA LEU A 203 -8.99 6.32 -8.61
C LEU A 203 -7.79 6.12 -7.67
N ILE A 204 -7.60 7.05 -6.72
CA ILE A 204 -6.48 7.03 -5.78
C ILE A 204 -6.91 6.68 -4.35
N ALA A 205 -8.20 6.75 -4.02
CA ALA A 205 -8.71 6.33 -2.71
C ALA A 205 -10.17 5.89 -2.76
N GLN A 206 -10.48 4.81 -2.05
CA GLN A 206 -11.84 4.39 -1.69
C GLN A 206 -11.96 4.37 -0.16
N GLY A 207 -12.93 5.13 0.38
CA GLY A 207 -13.03 5.38 1.81
C GLY A 207 -12.11 6.51 2.30
N ALA A 208 -12.22 6.85 3.58
CA ALA A 208 -11.37 7.85 4.21
C ALA A 208 -9.99 7.25 4.52
N GLN A 209 -8.96 8.04 4.27
CA GLN A 209 -7.57 7.72 4.56
C GLN A 209 -7.03 8.64 5.67
N THR A 210 -5.92 8.23 6.31
CA THR A 210 -5.12 9.19 7.09
C THR A 210 -4.48 10.22 6.16
N GLU A 211 -4.06 11.35 6.68
CA GLU A 211 -3.43 12.43 5.90
C GLU A 211 -2.21 11.93 5.12
N GLU A 212 -1.30 11.22 5.80
CA GLU A 212 -0.06 10.69 5.22
C GLU A 212 -0.34 9.69 4.10
N LEU A 213 -1.32 8.82 4.31
CA LEU A 213 -1.72 7.82 3.32
C LEU A 213 -2.35 8.46 2.08
N PHE A 214 -3.20 9.48 2.29
CA PHE A 214 -3.81 10.25 1.20
C PHE A 214 -2.75 10.92 0.33
N VAL A 215 -1.80 11.62 0.96
CA VAL A 215 -0.73 12.32 0.23
C VAL A 215 0.18 11.34 -0.51
N LEU A 216 0.44 10.16 0.08
CA LEU A 216 1.19 9.09 -0.59
C LEU A 216 0.44 8.53 -1.80
N SER A 217 -0.87 8.29 -1.67
CA SER A 217 -1.72 7.85 -2.79
C SER A 217 -1.73 8.87 -3.93
N LEU A 218 -1.76 10.15 -3.59
CA LEU A 218 -1.70 11.26 -4.55
C LEU A 218 -0.33 11.39 -5.23
N GLU A 219 0.76 11.15 -4.51
CA GLU A 219 2.12 11.17 -5.06
C GLU A 219 2.32 10.01 -6.03
N LYS A 220 1.89 8.80 -5.66
CA LYS A 220 2.00 7.59 -6.48
C LYS A 220 0.97 7.51 -7.61
N MET A 221 -0.10 8.31 -7.57
CA MET A 221 -1.24 8.25 -8.50
C MET A 221 -1.92 6.86 -8.51
N GLU A 222 -1.94 6.20 -7.38
CA GLU A 222 -2.57 4.89 -7.17
C GLU A 222 -3.00 4.72 -5.71
N GLN A 223 -3.98 3.86 -5.47
CA GLN A 223 -4.46 3.59 -4.12
C GLN A 223 -3.36 2.94 -3.27
N GLN A 224 -2.99 3.62 -2.19
CA GLN A 224 -2.09 3.09 -1.16
C GLN A 224 -2.90 2.67 0.06
N THR A 225 -2.42 1.63 0.74
CA THR A 225 -3.09 1.04 1.91
C THR A 225 -2.23 1.14 3.17
N VAL A 226 -0.93 1.41 3.02
CA VAL A 226 0.01 1.52 4.14
C VAL A 226 0.96 2.68 3.91
N PHE A 227 1.17 3.49 4.95
CA PHE A 227 2.20 4.53 5.00
C PHE A 227 3.33 4.10 5.94
N ILE A 228 4.57 4.08 5.45
CA ILE A 228 5.77 3.75 6.24
C ILE A 228 6.62 5.01 6.38
N PRO A 229 6.77 5.56 7.60
CA PRO A 229 7.56 6.78 7.82
C PRO A 229 9.03 6.59 7.42
N GLU A 230 9.60 7.56 6.69
CA GLU A 230 11.02 7.56 6.36
C GLU A 230 11.86 8.01 7.56
N SER A 231 13.03 7.38 7.73
CA SER A 231 14.00 7.76 8.77
C SER A 231 15.32 8.23 8.15
N ASN A 232 15.84 9.35 8.61
CA ASN A 232 17.12 9.92 8.16
C ASN A 232 18.31 9.52 9.06
N ALA A 233 18.10 8.72 10.11
CA ALA A 233 19.16 8.30 11.02
C ALA A 233 20.22 7.48 10.28
N ARG A 234 21.49 7.85 10.39
CA ARG A 234 22.63 7.12 9.80
C ARG A 234 23.10 5.93 10.64
N GLU A 235 22.86 5.99 11.93
CA GLU A 235 23.16 4.93 12.89
C GLU A 235 21.93 4.68 13.78
N VAL A 236 21.60 3.42 14.01
CA VAL A 236 20.44 2.99 14.81
C VAL A 236 20.90 1.94 15.81
N GLU A 237 20.68 2.17 17.10
CA GLU A 237 20.87 1.17 18.14
C GLU A 237 19.54 0.47 18.46
N THR A 238 19.58 -0.86 18.45
CA THR A 238 18.38 -1.68 18.61
C THR A 238 18.70 -3.00 19.34
N GLY A 239 17.70 -3.71 19.81
CA GLY A 239 17.86 -5.01 20.44
C GLY A 239 17.84 -6.17 19.44
N LEU A 240 17.08 -5.99 18.36
CA LEU A 240 16.88 -7.00 17.33
C LEU A 240 16.84 -6.36 15.95
N VAL A 241 17.70 -6.80 15.04
CA VAL A 241 17.63 -6.50 13.62
C VAL A 241 17.06 -7.72 12.89
N ILE A 242 16.01 -7.51 12.13
CA ILE A 242 15.35 -8.52 11.31
C ILE A 242 15.64 -8.22 9.84
N VAL A 243 16.26 -9.16 9.14
CA VAL A 243 16.62 -9.03 7.73
C VAL A 243 15.61 -9.79 6.88
N GLY A 244 14.73 -9.04 6.21
CA GLY A 244 13.63 -9.53 5.41
C GLY A 244 12.27 -9.13 5.98
N GLY A 245 11.44 -8.48 5.17
CA GLY A 245 10.11 -7.98 5.49
C GLY A 245 8.96 -8.87 5.00
N GLY A 246 9.21 -10.18 4.86
CA GLY A 246 8.17 -11.17 4.59
C GLY A 246 7.38 -11.55 5.85
N PRO A 247 6.44 -12.52 5.77
CA PRO A 247 5.59 -12.92 6.91
C PRO A 247 6.39 -13.30 8.16
N ALA A 248 7.51 -14.02 8.03
CA ALA A 248 8.37 -14.38 9.16
C ALA A 248 8.96 -13.13 9.84
N GLY A 249 9.53 -12.21 9.05
CA GLY A 249 10.17 -11.01 9.58
C GLY A 249 9.18 -10.01 10.18
N LEU A 250 8.03 -9.77 9.54
CA LEU A 250 6.98 -8.92 10.08
C LEU A 250 6.43 -9.47 11.40
N THR A 251 6.17 -10.78 11.46
CA THR A 251 5.69 -11.44 12.69
C THR A 251 6.75 -11.38 13.79
N ALA A 252 8.02 -11.63 13.46
CA ALA A 252 9.12 -11.51 14.42
C ALA A 252 9.25 -10.07 14.97
N GLY A 253 9.03 -9.05 14.14
CA GLY A 253 8.99 -7.65 14.56
C GLY A 253 7.93 -7.39 15.61
N ILE A 254 6.70 -7.89 15.39
CA ILE A 254 5.59 -7.79 16.33
C ILE A 254 5.93 -8.49 17.66
N TYR A 255 6.30 -9.77 17.61
CA TYR A 255 6.53 -10.56 18.81
C TYR A 255 7.75 -10.10 19.59
N GLY A 256 8.85 -9.75 18.90
CA GLY A 256 10.04 -9.20 19.53
C GLY A 256 9.74 -7.89 20.28
N ALA A 257 9.04 -6.96 19.66
CA ALA A 257 8.68 -5.70 20.30
C ALA A 257 7.68 -5.87 21.45
N ARG A 258 6.68 -6.76 21.29
CA ARG A 258 5.75 -7.09 22.38
C ARG A 258 6.44 -7.76 23.59
N SER A 259 7.57 -8.45 23.38
CA SER A 259 8.42 -8.97 24.45
C SER A 259 9.35 -7.92 25.06
N GLY A 260 9.31 -6.67 24.61
CA GLY A 260 10.09 -5.54 25.13
C GLY A 260 11.40 -5.28 24.40
N LEU A 261 11.66 -5.95 23.25
CA LEU A 261 12.81 -5.65 22.42
C LEU A 261 12.53 -4.43 21.54
N ARG A 262 13.52 -3.56 21.37
CA ARG A 262 13.49 -2.61 20.26
C ARG A 262 13.82 -3.39 18.99
N ALA A 263 12.81 -3.67 18.16
CA ALA A 263 12.96 -4.42 16.93
C ALA A 263 12.90 -3.51 15.70
N VAL A 264 13.71 -3.83 14.69
CA VAL A 264 13.67 -3.19 13.38
C VAL A 264 13.62 -4.26 12.29
N VAL A 265 12.82 -4.00 11.23
CA VAL A 265 12.72 -4.85 10.05
C VAL A 265 13.34 -4.11 8.88
N ILE A 266 14.25 -4.76 8.16
CA ILE A 266 14.94 -4.20 6.98
C ILE A 266 14.52 -5.04 5.77
N GLU A 267 13.99 -4.37 4.73
CA GLU A 267 13.60 -5.02 3.49
C GLU A 267 14.18 -4.27 2.28
N ARG A 268 14.83 -5.00 1.38
CA ARG A 268 15.47 -4.41 0.19
C ARG A 268 14.47 -4.16 -0.94
N ASP A 269 13.52 -5.08 -1.11
CA ASP A 269 12.54 -5.10 -2.20
C ASP A 269 11.15 -4.63 -1.70
N VAL A 270 10.10 -5.15 -2.32
CA VAL A 270 8.72 -4.91 -1.90
C VAL A 270 8.45 -5.63 -0.57
N ILE A 271 7.94 -4.90 0.43
CA ILE A 271 7.55 -5.48 1.71
C ILE A 271 6.49 -6.55 1.52
N GLY A 272 6.62 -7.64 2.26
CA GLY A 272 5.74 -8.81 2.22
C GLY A 272 6.35 -10.01 1.49
N GLY A 273 7.51 -9.82 0.85
CA GLY A 273 8.20 -10.89 0.13
C GLY A 273 7.31 -11.51 -0.96
N GLN A 274 7.38 -12.83 -1.14
CA GLN A 274 6.63 -13.53 -2.19
C GLN A 274 5.10 -13.41 -2.05
N VAL A 275 4.60 -13.16 -0.85
CA VAL A 275 3.15 -13.02 -0.60
C VAL A 275 2.59 -11.78 -1.29
N ALA A 276 3.34 -10.67 -1.31
CA ALA A 276 2.92 -9.45 -1.98
C ALA A 276 2.62 -9.65 -3.48
N ASN A 277 3.29 -10.62 -4.10
CA ASN A 277 3.14 -10.97 -5.51
C ASN A 277 2.14 -12.11 -5.76
N THR A 278 1.55 -12.68 -4.71
CA THR A 278 0.59 -13.78 -4.83
C THR A 278 -0.80 -13.22 -5.17
N PRO A 279 -1.43 -13.63 -6.28
CA PRO A 279 -2.73 -13.08 -6.68
C PRO A 279 -3.82 -13.32 -5.65
N VAL A 280 -3.89 -14.55 -5.13
CA VAL A 280 -4.95 -15.01 -4.21
C VAL A 280 -4.36 -15.93 -3.15
N VAL A 281 -4.75 -15.70 -1.91
CA VAL A 281 -4.45 -16.54 -0.73
C VAL A 281 -5.76 -17.06 -0.18
N GLU A 282 -5.93 -18.40 -0.12
CA GLU A 282 -7.16 -19.08 0.34
C GLU A 282 -6.91 -19.99 1.57
N ASN A 283 -5.67 -20.07 2.04
CA ASN A 283 -5.26 -20.99 3.09
C ASN A 283 -4.64 -20.28 4.32
N TYR A 284 -4.92 -18.98 4.48
CA TYR A 284 -4.54 -18.26 5.69
C TYR A 284 -5.68 -18.27 6.71
N PRO A 285 -5.52 -18.91 7.90
CA PRO A 285 -6.59 -19.04 8.88
C PRO A 285 -7.19 -17.70 9.28
N GLY A 286 -8.52 -17.64 9.30
CA GLY A 286 -9.29 -16.42 9.59
C GLY A 286 -9.72 -15.64 8.34
N LEU A 287 -9.22 -16.00 7.16
CA LEU A 287 -9.58 -15.38 5.88
C LEU A 287 -9.93 -16.49 4.87
N THR A 288 -11.11 -16.43 4.28
CA THR A 288 -11.53 -17.42 3.27
C THR A 288 -10.82 -17.21 1.94
N GLN A 289 -10.63 -15.94 1.56
CA GLN A 289 -9.93 -15.54 0.35
C GLN A 289 -9.49 -14.08 0.48
N ILE A 290 -8.24 -13.78 0.11
CA ILE A 290 -7.69 -12.42 0.11
C ILE A 290 -6.59 -12.31 -0.95
N GLY A 291 -6.41 -11.13 -1.55
CA GLY A 291 -5.22 -10.85 -2.37
C GLY A 291 -3.96 -10.81 -1.51
N GLY A 292 -2.85 -11.37 -2.01
CA GLY A 292 -1.59 -11.42 -1.25
C GLY A 292 -1.11 -10.05 -0.82
N LYS A 293 -1.19 -9.03 -1.69
CA LYS A 293 -0.85 -7.64 -1.35
C LYS A 293 -1.72 -7.11 -0.20
N ALA A 294 -3.02 -7.36 -0.21
CA ALA A 294 -3.93 -6.92 0.85
C ALA A 294 -3.62 -7.62 2.19
N LEU A 295 -3.29 -8.91 2.17
CA LEU A 295 -2.86 -9.63 3.37
C LEU A 295 -1.56 -9.03 3.94
N VAL A 296 -0.58 -8.76 3.07
CA VAL A 296 0.68 -8.11 3.46
C VAL A 296 0.43 -6.74 4.08
N ASP A 297 -0.43 -5.92 3.49
CA ASP A 297 -0.74 -4.59 4.01
C ASP A 297 -1.33 -4.64 5.43
N LEU A 298 -2.18 -5.64 5.72
CA LEU A 298 -2.65 -5.90 7.08
C LEU A 298 -1.50 -6.29 8.03
N MET A 299 -0.59 -7.15 7.58
CA MET A 299 0.57 -7.56 8.39
C MET A 299 1.53 -6.39 8.64
N VAL A 300 1.80 -5.56 7.63
CA VAL A 300 2.66 -4.39 7.74
C VAL A 300 2.05 -3.35 8.67
N SER A 301 0.76 -3.03 8.50
CA SER A 301 0.04 -2.10 9.39
C SER A 301 0.13 -2.56 10.86
N HIS A 302 -0.07 -3.86 11.10
CA HIS A 302 0.09 -4.42 12.45
C HIS A 302 1.54 -4.34 12.96
N ALA A 303 2.53 -4.62 12.11
CA ALA A 303 3.94 -4.57 12.50
C ALA A 303 4.41 -3.14 12.82
N LEU A 304 3.90 -2.12 12.11
CA LEU A 304 4.23 -0.71 12.35
C LEU A 304 3.79 -0.18 13.72
N GLU A 305 2.77 -0.80 14.35
CA GLU A 305 2.37 -0.47 15.72
C GLU A 305 3.48 -0.83 16.75
N TYR A 306 4.40 -1.73 16.40
CA TYR A 306 5.38 -2.30 17.33
C TYR A 306 6.82 -2.10 16.92
N ALA A 307 7.14 -2.19 15.64
CA ALA A 307 8.51 -2.21 15.13
C ALA A 307 8.72 -1.14 14.06
N LYS A 308 9.94 -0.61 13.95
CA LYS A 308 10.31 0.25 12.83
C LYS A 308 10.63 -0.61 11.61
N ILE A 309 10.12 -0.19 10.45
CA ILE A 309 10.36 -0.86 9.16
C ILE A 309 11.17 0.06 8.27
N PHE A 310 12.21 -0.48 7.63
CA PHE A 310 13.10 0.22 6.71
C PHE A 310 12.98 -0.40 5.31
N PRO A 311 12.03 0.08 4.48
CA PRO A 311 11.83 -0.43 3.13
C PRO A 311 12.87 0.13 2.15
N GLY A 312 13.19 -0.63 1.11
CA GLY A 312 14.15 -0.25 0.09
C GLY A 312 15.59 -0.15 0.61
N GLU A 313 15.91 -0.88 1.69
CA GLU A 313 17.25 -0.97 2.25
C GLU A 313 17.81 -2.38 2.15
N GLU A 314 18.93 -2.51 1.46
CA GLU A 314 19.63 -3.78 1.32
C GLU A 314 20.72 -3.92 2.40
N VAL A 315 20.69 -5.04 3.14
CA VAL A 315 21.77 -5.41 4.05
C VAL A 315 22.95 -5.89 3.23
N MET A 316 24.05 -5.16 3.29
CA MET A 316 25.29 -5.42 2.55
C MET A 316 26.24 -6.33 3.34
N GLU A 317 26.29 -6.12 4.65
CA GLU A 317 27.23 -6.79 5.55
C GLU A 317 26.65 -6.98 6.96
N ILE A 318 26.98 -8.09 7.57
CA ILE A 318 26.76 -8.39 8.98
C ILE A 318 28.11 -8.72 9.58
N GLN A 319 28.54 -7.99 10.61
CA GLN A 319 29.79 -8.24 11.35
C GLN A 319 29.40 -8.82 12.72
N PRO A 320 29.58 -10.14 12.94
CA PRO A 320 29.35 -10.75 14.24
C PRO A 320 30.27 -10.14 15.31
N GLY A 321 29.74 -9.95 16.53
CA GLY A 321 30.48 -9.35 17.63
C GLY A 321 29.53 -8.98 18.78
N ASP A 322 30.00 -8.19 19.74
CA ASP A 322 29.18 -7.62 20.81
C ASP A 322 29.51 -6.12 20.94
N PRO A 323 28.70 -5.22 20.31
CA PRO A 323 27.49 -5.48 19.54
C PRO A 323 27.76 -6.07 18.15
N ILE A 324 26.76 -6.73 17.57
CA ILE A 324 26.72 -7.09 16.15
C ILE A 324 26.46 -5.81 15.36
N VAL A 325 27.18 -5.61 14.25
CA VAL A 325 26.98 -4.47 13.36
C VAL A 325 26.38 -4.93 12.04
N VAL A 326 25.21 -4.40 11.67
CA VAL A 326 24.56 -4.65 10.39
C VAL A 326 24.66 -3.37 9.56
N SER A 327 25.28 -3.45 8.40
CA SER A 327 25.46 -2.33 7.45
C SER A 327 24.55 -2.51 6.25
N THR A 328 23.76 -1.48 5.95
CA THR A 328 22.94 -1.39 4.73
C THR A 328 23.58 -0.42 3.74
N ASN A 329 22.97 -0.29 2.56
CA ASN A 329 23.31 0.73 1.57
C ASN A 329 23.04 2.18 2.05
N ARG A 330 22.35 2.38 3.20
CA ARG A 330 21.98 3.72 3.71
C ARG A 330 22.49 4.02 5.12
N ARG A 331 22.59 3.01 6.00
CA ARG A 331 22.87 3.21 7.43
C ARG A 331 23.53 2.01 8.09
N ARG A 332 23.88 2.18 9.38
CA ARG A 332 24.40 1.12 10.24
C ARG A 332 23.46 0.88 11.41
N PHE A 333 23.31 -0.40 11.76
CA PHE A 333 22.58 -0.83 12.95
C PHE A 333 23.53 -1.53 13.91
N LYS A 334 23.52 -1.09 15.18
CA LYS A 334 24.19 -1.79 16.27
C LYS A 334 23.13 -2.57 17.06
N THR A 335 23.32 -3.87 17.17
CA THR A 335 22.34 -4.76 17.78
C THR A 335 22.99 -5.86 18.58
N ARG A 336 22.23 -6.52 19.44
CA ARG A 336 22.66 -7.72 20.16
C ARG A 336 22.28 -9.00 19.43
N THR A 337 21.25 -8.96 18.59
CA THR A 337 20.77 -10.14 17.86
C THR A 337 20.32 -9.77 16.46
N VAL A 338 20.48 -10.72 15.54
CA VAL A 338 20.02 -10.63 14.14
C VAL A 338 19.17 -11.86 13.82
N LEU A 339 18.00 -11.63 13.21
CA LEU A 339 17.17 -12.67 12.64
C LEU A 339 17.25 -12.61 11.10
N LEU A 340 17.71 -13.68 10.49
CA LEU A 340 17.73 -13.88 9.05
C LEU A 340 16.38 -14.44 8.60
N ALA A 341 15.49 -13.57 8.08
CA ALA A 341 14.17 -13.90 7.54
C ALA A 341 14.13 -13.62 6.02
N THR A 342 15.24 -13.93 5.34
CA THR A 342 15.54 -13.58 3.95
C THR A 342 14.77 -14.39 2.91
N GLY A 343 14.02 -15.41 3.34
CA GLY A 343 13.13 -16.20 2.50
C GLY A 343 13.81 -16.89 1.33
N GLU A 344 13.12 -16.92 0.20
CA GLU A 344 13.55 -17.53 -1.05
C GLU A 344 13.39 -16.55 -2.21
N ARG A 345 14.05 -16.83 -3.34
CA ARG A 345 13.91 -16.10 -4.60
C ARG A 345 13.55 -17.05 -5.74
N HIS A 346 12.93 -16.53 -6.77
CA HIS A 346 12.60 -17.29 -7.98
C HIS A 346 13.83 -17.95 -8.59
N MET A 347 13.66 -19.18 -9.06
CA MET A 347 14.67 -19.89 -9.84
C MET A 347 14.55 -19.48 -11.30
N PRO A 348 15.66 -19.05 -11.96
CA PRO A 348 15.66 -18.83 -13.38
C PRO A 348 15.64 -20.18 -14.16
N LEU A 349 15.21 -20.13 -15.41
CA LEU A 349 15.34 -21.28 -16.34
C LEU A 349 16.78 -21.50 -16.78
N ASN A 350 17.60 -20.45 -16.79
CA ASN A 350 18.97 -20.39 -17.32
C ASN A 350 19.04 -20.76 -18.81
N VAL A 351 18.10 -20.23 -19.60
CA VAL A 351 18.07 -20.43 -21.05
C VAL A 351 18.50 -19.17 -21.81
N PRO A 352 19.02 -19.29 -23.03
CA PRO A 352 19.32 -18.14 -23.88
C PRO A 352 18.09 -17.22 -24.03
N GLY A 353 18.32 -15.92 -23.98
CA GLY A 353 17.28 -14.91 -24.07
C GLY A 353 16.62 -14.50 -22.76
N GLU A 354 16.61 -15.36 -21.71
CA GLU A 354 15.94 -15.09 -20.45
C GLU A 354 16.43 -13.79 -19.79
N SER A 355 17.72 -13.68 -19.50
CA SER A 355 18.29 -12.48 -18.86
C SER A 355 18.19 -11.23 -19.72
N ARG A 356 18.38 -11.36 -21.05
CA ARG A 356 18.34 -10.24 -21.98
C ARG A 356 16.94 -9.65 -22.12
N LEU A 357 15.91 -10.50 -22.09
CA LEU A 357 14.51 -10.12 -22.25
C LEU A 357 13.77 -9.99 -20.90
N SER A 358 14.48 -10.09 -19.76
CA SER A 358 13.91 -9.82 -18.45
C SER A 358 13.40 -8.38 -18.37
N GLY A 359 12.14 -8.20 -17.97
CA GLY A 359 11.42 -6.91 -18.00
C GLY A 359 10.97 -6.48 -19.43
N HIS A 360 11.32 -7.25 -20.47
CA HIS A 360 10.92 -7.03 -21.86
C HIS A 360 10.08 -8.21 -22.41
N GLY A 361 9.25 -8.77 -21.55
CA GLY A 361 8.40 -9.91 -21.86
C GLY A 361 8.74 -11.18 -21.09
N VAL A 362 9.92 -11.28 -20.47
CA VAL A 362 10.23 -12.33 -19.48
C VAL A 362 9.98 -11.78 -18.09
N THR A 363 9.17 -12.48 -17.31
CA THR A 363 8.75 -12.05 -15.97
C THR A 363 8.57 -13.24 -15.01
N TYR A 364 8.63 -12.95 -13.71
CA TYR A 364 8.45 -13.91 -12.61
C TYR A 364 7.25 -13.53 -11.72
N CYS A 365 6.46 -12.51 -12.12
CA CYS A 365 5.34 -12.00 -11.34
C CYS A 365 4.11 -11.79 -12.22
N SER A 366 3.14 -12.68 -12.15
CA SER A 366 1.89 -12.56 -12.88
C SER A 366 0.99 -11.41 -12.41
N THR A 367 1.06 -11.08 -11.12
CA THR A 367 0.29 -9.97 -10.52
C THR A 367 0.85 -8.61 -10.96
N CYS A 368 2.20 -8.49 -11.03
CA CYS A 368 2.86 -7.22 -11.37
C CYS A 368 2.69 -6.90 -12.86
N ASP A 369 3.03 -7.86 -13.71
CA ASP A 369 3.18 -7.63 -15.14
C ASP A 369 1.99 -8.15 -15.98
N GLY A 370 1.17 -9.05 -15.41
CA GLY A 370 0.03 -9.65 -16.11
C GLY A 370 -0.89 -8.66 -16.79
N PRO A 371 -1.28 -7.52 -16.18
CA PRO A 371 -2.12 -6.52 -16.84
C PRO A 371 -1.58 -5.99 -18.16
N LEU A 372 -0.25 -5.96 -18.36
CA LEU A 372 0.41 -5.51 -19.60
C LEU A 372 0.22 -6.50 -20.77
N PHE A 373 -0.20 -7.73 -20.44
CA PHE A 373 -0.39 -8.82 -21.42
C PHE A 373 -1.87 -9.12 -21.72
N LYS A 374 -2.80 -8.30 -21.28
CA LYS A 374 -4.22 -8.47 -21.59
C LYS A 374 -4.45 -8.57 -23.12
N GLY A 375 -5.14 -9.65 -23.55
CA GLY A 375 -5.39 -9.95 -24.96
C GLY A 375 -4.18 -10.50 -25.73
N LYS A 376 -3.03 -10.74 -25.05
CA LYS A 376 -1.81 -11.29 -25.67
C LYS A 376 -1.63 -12.77 -25.34
N ASN A 377 -0.77 -13.44 -26.11
CA ASN A 377 -0.43 -14.85 -25.92
C ASN A 377 0.82 -14.95 -25.04
N VAL A 378 0.74 -15.69 -23.94
CA VAL A 378 1.88 -15.90 -23.05
C VAL A 378 2.11 -17.36 -22.75
N VAL A 379 3.35 -17.69 -22.47
CA VAL A 379 3.76 -19.01 -22.00
C VAL A 379 4.03 -18.93 -20.51
N MET A 380 3.30 -19.72 -19.72
CA MET A 380 3.58 -19.96 -18.30
C MET A 380 4.43 -21.22 -18.16
N VAL A 381 5.57 -21.12 -17.49
CA VAL A 381 6.49 -22.25 -17.31
C VAL A 381 6.48 -22.73 -15.88
N GLY A 382 6.07 -23.98 -15.67
CA GLY A 382 6.02 -24.56 -14.34
C GLY A 382 5.08 -25.75 -14.22
N GLY A 383 4.68 -26.13 -13.03
CA GLY A 383 3.75 -27.25 -12.82
C GLY A 383 3.46 -27.56 -11.37
N GLY A 384 3.81 -26.67 -10.45
CA GLY A 384 3.39 -26.67 -9.06
C GLY A 384 2.22 -25.70 -8.83
N ASP A 385 1.76 -25.58 -7.58
CA ASP A 385 0.65 -24.73 -7.19
C ASP A 385 0.83 -23.29 -7.67
N SER A 386 2.00 -22.68 -7.50
CA SER A 386 2.28 -21.32 -7.94
C SER A 386 2.04 -21.14 -9.45
N ALA A 387 2.62 -22.00 -10.28
CA ALA A 387 2.49 -21.90 -11.73
C ALA A 387 1.03 -22.01 -12.19
N VAL A 388 0.26 -22.92 -11.56
CA VAL A 388 -1.16 -23.11 -11.88
C VAL A 388 -2.00 -21.94 -11.40
N THR A 389 -1.80 -21.45 -10.18
CA THR A 389 -2.50 -20.28 -9.63
C THR A 389 -2.23 -19.03 -10.48
N GLU A 390 -0.99 -18.82 -10.88
CA GLU A 390 -0.59 -17.69 -11.72
C GLU A 390 -1.18 -17.80 -13.14
N ALA A 391 -1.22 -19.00 -13.73
CA ALA A 391 -1.85 -19.24 -15.03
C ALA A 391 -3.35 -18.93 -15.00
N LEU A 392 -4.05 -19.37 -13.94
CA LEU A 392 -5.46 -19.04 -13.70
C LEU A 392 -5.68 -17.55 -13.54
N HIS A 393 -4.83 -16.88 -12.78
CA HIS A 393 -4.88 -15.43 -12.60
C HIS A 393 -4.75 -14.69 -13.95
N LEU A 394 -3.72 -15.00 -14.72
CA LEU A 394 -3.51 -14.40 -16.05
C LEU A 394 -4.73 -14.62 -16.97
N HIS A 395 -5.26 -15.83 -17.01
CA HIS A 395 -6.47 -16.14 -17.77
C HIS A 395 -7.65 -15.26 -17.34
N ASN A 396 -7.89 -15.11 -16.04
CA ASN A 396 -9.00 -14.34 -15.48
C ASN A 396 -8.93 -12.84 -15.81
N ILE A 397 -7.74 -12.28 -15.99
CA ILE A 397 -7.56 -10.88 -16.42
C ILE A 397 -7.54 -10.72 -17.95
N GLY A 398 -7.83 -11.81 -18.70
CA GLY A 398 -7.98 -11.78 -20.16
C GLY A 398 -6.70 -11.98 -20.95
N VAL A 399 -5.71 -12.67 -20.37
CA VAL A 399 -4.48 -13.11 -21.06
C VAL A 399 -4.67 -14.51 -21.63
N HIS A 400 -4.19 -14.78 -22.84
CA HIS A 400 -4.21 -16.11 -23.47
C HIS A 400 -3.00 -16.91 -23.00
N VAL A 401 -3.19 -17.80 -22.03
CA VAL A 401 -2.12 -18.54 -21.37
C VAL A 401 -1.97 -19.96 -21.94
N THR A 402 -0.75 -20.37 -22.20
CA THR A 402 -0.38 -21.79 -22.42
C THR A 402 0.60 -22.20 -21.32
N LEU A 403 0.26 -23.22 -20.54
CA LEU A 403 1.14 -23.76 -19.50
C LEU A 403 2.09 -24.82 -20.10
N VAL A 404 3.39 -24.64 -19.92
CA VAL A 404 4.43 -25.58 -20.36
C VAL A 404 5.04 -26.29 -19.17
N HIS A 405 5.01 -27.63 -19.18
CA HIS A 405 5.52 -28.44 -18.08
C HIS A 405 6.45 -29.56 -18.57
N ARG A 406 7.62 -29.68 -17.95
CA ARG A 406 8.67 -30.65 -18.33
C ARG A 406 8.36 -32.12 -18.04
N ARG A 407 7.32 -32.42 -17.25
CA ARG A 407 6.88 -33.77 -16.89
C ARG A 407 5.56 -34.11 -17.56
N ASP A 408 5.14 -35.36 -17.44
CA ASP A 408 3.87 -35.87 -17.94
C ASP A 408 2.66 -35.59 -17.02
N LYS A 409 2.93 -35.05 -15.81
CA LYS A 409 1.89 -34.75 -14.81
C LYS A 409 2.26 -33.50 -14.00
N LEU A 410 1.28 -32.63 -13.74
CA LEU A 410 1.42 -31.51 -12.83
C LEU A 410 1.61 -31.99 -11.38
N ARG A 411 2.30 -31.20 -10.58
CA ARG A 411 2.48 -31.43 -9.12
C ARG A 411 1.51 -30.58 -8.30
N ALA A 412 0.75 -29.71 -8.96
CA ALA A 412 -0.23 -28.86 -8.33
C ALA A 412 -1.36 -29.68 -7.71
N GLN A 413 -1.98 -29.12 -6.68
CA GLN A 413 -3.15 -29.68 -5.99
C GLN A 413 -4.28 -29.96 -6.97
N GLU A 414 -5.06 -31.01 -6.70
CA GLU A 414 -6.08 -31.50 -7.62
C GLU A 414 -7.14 -30.45 -7.97
N HIS A 415 -7.58 -29.65 -7.01
CA HIS A 415 -8.56 -28.59 -7.26
C HIS A 415 -8.03 -27.52 -8.23
N LEU A 416 -6.75 -27.14 -8.13
CA LEU A 416 -6.10 -26.19 -9.05
C LEU A 416 -6.00 -26.78 -10.46
N THR A 417 -5.57 -28.03 -10.56
CA THR A 417 -5.48 -28.74 -11.85
C THR A 417 -6.85 -28.88 -12.52
N ARG A 418 -7.91 -29.12 -11.74
CA ARG A 418 -9.28 -29.16 -12.23
C ARG A 418 -9.72 -27.81 -12.78
N ASN A 419 -9.39 -26.72 -12.10
CA ASN A 419 -9.71 -25.37 -12.54
C ASN A 419 -9.03 -25.00 -13.86
N LEU A 420 -7.79 -25.44 -14.12
CA LEU A 420 -7.15 -25.29 -15.44
C LEU A 420 -7.99 -25.92 -16.55
N SER A 421 -8.45 -27.16 -16.33
CA SER A 421 -9.27 -27.90 -17.30
C SER A 421 -10.62 -27.23 -17.52
N THR A 422 -11.28 -26.77 -16.45
CA THR A 422 -12.56 -26.06 -16.53
C THR A 422 -12.48 -24.75 -17.32
N ASN A 423 -11.37 -24.04 -17.21
CA ASN A 423 -11.11 -22.80 -17.95
C ASN A 423 -10.47 -23.03 -19.32
N ASN A 424 -10.33 -24.29 -19.76
CA ASN A 424 -9.73 -24.67 -21.04
C ASN A 424 -8.32 -24.07 -21.26
N ILE A 425 -7.51 -23.93 -20.21
CA ILE A 425 -6.13 -23.47 -20.34
C ILE A 425 -5.28 -24.61 -20.89
N PRO A 426 -4.63 -24.44 -22.07
CA PRO A 426 -3.80 -25.49 -22.67
C PRO A 426 -2.60 -25.83 -21.79
N VAL A 427 -2.28 -27.13 -21.67
CA VAL A 427 -1.08 -27.61 -20.97
C VAL A 427 -0.26 -28.47 -21.94
N ILE A 428 1.00 -28.07 -22.15
CA ILE A 428 1.96 -28.82 -22.97
C ILE A 428 2.88 -29.58 -22.01
N PHE A 429 2.68 -30.89 -21.94
CA PHE A 429 3.48 -31.79 -21.12
C PHE A 429 4.77 -32.23 -21.77
N ASN A 430 5.69 -32.78 -20.99
CA ASN A 430 7.00 -33.31 -21.41
C ASN A 430 7.82 -32.27 -22.21
N THR A 431 7.62 -30.98 -21.94
CA THR A 431 8.15 -29.90 -22.76
C THR A 431 8.88 -28.87 -21.91
N GLU A 432 10.02 -28.42 -22.37
CA GLU A 432 10.87 -27.40 -21.77
C GLU A 432 11.08 -26.25 -22.74
N ILE A 433 11.34 -25.04 -22.23
CA ILE A 433 11.85 -23.93 -23.04
C ILE A 433 13.35 -24.14 -23.24
N LYS A 434 13.83 -24.04 -24.46
CA LYS A 434 15.26 -24.06 -24.81
C LYS A 434 15.83 -22.68 -25.06
N GLU A 435 15.05 -21.79 -25.65
CA GLU A 435 15.45 -20.42 -25.93
C GLU A 435 14.22 -19.51 -25.96
N ILE A 436 14.40 -18.27 -25.48
CA ILE A 436 13.41 -17.20 -25.59
C ILE A 436 13.93 -16.19 -26.60
N LYS A 437 13.20 -16.01 -27.70
CA LYS A 437 13.62 -15.24 -28.86
C LYS A 437 12.84 -13.94 -29.00
N GLY A 438 13.48 -12.95 -29.60
CA GLY A 438 12.95 -11.62 -29.85
C GLY A 438 14.08 -10.60 -29.90
N LYS A 439 13.85 -9.44 -30.50
CA LYS A 439 14.84 -8.38 -30.60
C LYS A 439 14.82 -7.50 -29.35
N ASP A 440 13.77 -6.73 -29.20
CA ASP A 440 13.59 -5.76 -28.10
C ASP A 440 12.60 -6.25 -27.04
N ARG A 441 11.83 -7.28 -27.36
CA ARG A 441 10.85 -7.95 -26.49
C ARG A 441 10.73 -9.42 -26.88
N VAL A 442 10.03 -10.20 -26.06
CA VAL A 442 9.67 -11.58 -26.41
C VAL A 442 8.78 -11.58 -27.66
N GLU A 443 9.11 -12.43 -28.62
CA GLU A 443 8.36 -12.65 -29.88
C GLU A 443 8.00 -14.11 -30.05
N GLU A 444 8.91 -15.03 -29.68
CA GLU A 444 8.69 -16.46 -29.75
C GLU A 444 9.52 -17.23 -28.72
N VAL A 445 9.12 -18.46 -28.46
CA VAL A 445 9.87 -19.41 -27.61
C VAL A 445 10.16 -20.70 -28.41
N GLU A 446 11.36 -21.21 -28.22
CA GLU A 446 11.72 -22.54 -28.70
C GLU A 446 11.40 -23.55 -27.60
N LEU A 447 10.43 -24.42 -27.90
CA LEU A 447 9.97 -25.52 -27.06
C LEU A 447 10.66 -26.80 -27.49
N TYR A 448 11.05 -27.62 -26.52
CA TYR A 448 11.65 -28.93 -26.73
C TYR A 448 10.88 -30.00 -25.99
N ASN A 449 10.32 -30.96 -26.74
CA ASN A 449 9.68 -32.11 -26.12
C ASN A 449 10.74 -33.15 -25.75
N ASN A 450 10.89 -33.39 -24.45
CA ASN A 450 11.93 -34.27 -23.91
C ASN A 450 11.64 -35.77 -24.10
N ARG A 451 10.44 -36.15 -24.58
CA ARG A 451 10.08 -37.54 -24.96
C ARG A 451 10.30 -37.81 -26.44
N THR A 452 9.76 -36.93 -27.32
CA THR A 452 9.89 -37.11 -28.76
C THR A 452 11.20 -36.55 -29.30
N GLN A 453 11.92 -35.72 -28.49
CA GLN A 453 13.15 -35.02 -28.87
C GLN A 453 12.95 -34.02 -30.02
N GLU A 454 11.72 -33.57 -30.25
CA GLU A 454 11.37 -32.59 -31.26
C GLU A 454 11.42 -31.18 -30.69
N ALA A 455 11.95 -30.25 -31.48
CA ALA A 455 11.91 -28.82 -31.20
C ALA A 455 10.79 -28.16 -32.02
N THR A 456 10.03 -27.25 -31.41
CA THR A 456 8.98 -26.47 -32.06
C THR A 456 9.08 -25.01 -31.66
N ILE A 457 8.72 -24.10 -32.56
CA ILE A 457 8.63 -22.67 -32.29
C ILE A 457 7.19 -22.32 -31.99
N MET A 458 6.99 -21.58 -30.90
CA MET A 458 5.68 -21.04 -30.50
C MET A 458 5.77 -19.52 -30.41
N GLN A 459 4.85 -18.84 -31.08
CA GLN A 459 4.72 -17.38 -30.96
C GLN A 459 4.21 -17.02 -29.55
N ALA A 460 4.86 -16.07 -28.88
CA ALA A 460 4.49 -15.61 -27.56
C ALA A 460 4.89 -14.16 -27.39
N ASP A 461 4.01 -13.37 -26.77
CA ASP A 461 4.27 -11.99 -26.40
C ASP A 461 4.99 -11.88 -25.03
N GLY A 462 4.97 -12.97 -24.25
CA GLY A 462 5.63 -13.02 -22.94
C GLY A 462 5.82 -14.43 -22.40
N VAL A 463 6.77 -14.54 -21.46
CA VAL A 463 7.10 -15.79 -20.74
C VAL A 463 7.06 -15.51 -19.24
N PHE A 464 6.17 -16.21 -18.55
CA PHE A 464 6.05 -16.17 -17.10
C PHE A 464 6.72 -17.41 -16.50
N ILE A 465 7.66 -17.23 -15.59
CA ILE A 465 8.51 -18.32 -15.08
C ILE A 465 8.18 -18.62 -13.61
N ALA A 466 7.61 -19.81 -13.35
CA ALA A 466 7.24 -20.31 -12.03
C ALA A 466 7.77 -21.74 -11.79
N VAL A 467 9.10 -21.91 -11.91
CA VAL A 467 9.76 -23.24 -11.83
C VAL A 467 10.27 -23.60 -10.45
N GLY A 468 10.04 -22.75 -9.48
CA GLY A 468 10.41 -22.93 -8.06
C GLY A 468 11.25 -21.79 -7.51
N TYR A 469 11.77 -22.01 -6.30
CA TYR A 469 12.47 -21.01 -5.53
C TYR A 469 13.79 -21.57 -5.00
N LYS A 470 14.73 -20.67 -4.66
CA LYS A 470 16.02 -20.98 -4.04
C LYS A 470 16.18 -20.15 -2.77
N PRO A 471 16.61 -20.72 -1.65
CA PRO A 471 16.79 -19.98 -0.40
C PRO A 471 17.85 -18.89 -0.53
N SER A 472 17.54 -17.71 0.06
CA SER A 472 18.39 -16.51 0.02
C SER A 472 19.41 -16.55 1.17
N VAL A 473 20.44 -17.38 1.04
CA VAL A 473 21.43 -17.67 2.08
C VAL A 473 22.77 -16.96 1.91
N GLU A 474 22.89 -16.02 0.99
CA GLU A 474 24.16 -15.37 0.65
C GLU A 474 24.76 -14.61 1.84
N LEU A 475 23.94 -13.86 2.59
CA LEU A 475 24.36 -13.16 3.80
C LEU A 475 24.79 -14.14 4.90
N ALA A 476 24.01 -15.21 5.09
CA ALA A 476 24.32 -16.26 6.05
C ALA A 476 25.68 -16.91 5.77
N LYS A 477 25.95 -17.26 4.50
CA LYS A 477 27.23 -17.84 4.07
C LYS A 477 28.40 -16.91 4.30
N LYS A 478 28.25 -15.62 4.01
CA LYS A 478 29.32 -14.61 4.19
C LYS A 478 29.83 -14.55 5.64
N ILE A 479 28.96 -14.77 6.61
CA ILE A 479 29.31 -14.73 8.03
C ILE A 479 29.60 -16.11 8.65
N GLY A 480 29.61 -17.18 7.85
CA GLY A 480 29.96 -18.52 8.29
C GLY A 480 28.82 -19.30 8.95
N VAL A 481 27.55 -18.93 8.67
CA VAL A 481 26.39 -19.73 9.08
C VAL A 481 26.39 -21.06 8.32
N GLU A 482 26.23 -22.17 9.03
CA GLU A 482 26.13 -23.52 8.45
C GLU A 482 24.87 -23.65 7.59
N ILE A 483 25.06 -24.28 6.42
CA ILE A 483 24.00 -24.52 5.45
C ILE A 483 23.79 -26.02 5.30
N THR A 484 22.54 -26.47 5.23
CA THR A 484 22.21 -27.90 5.00
C THR A 484 22.59 -28.34 3.58
N PRO A 485 22.70 -29.65 3.32
CA PRO A 485 22.99 -30.17 1.98
C PRO A 485 21.95 -29.68 0.92
N GLU A 486 20.72 -29.42 1.34
CA GLU A 486 19.63 -28.93 0.50
C GLU A 486 19.72 -27.43 0.23
N GLY A 487 20.64 -26.72 0.88
CA GLY A 487 20.91 -25.31 0.66
C GLY A 487 20.25 -24.33 1.64
N TYR A 488 19.60 -24.81 2.70
CA TYR A 488 18.90 -24.00 3.72
C TYR A 488 19.81 -23.67 4.91
N ILE A 489 19.44 -22.62 5.67
CA ILE A 489 20.13 -22.32 6.93
C ILE A 489 19.89 -23.46 7.91
N LYS A 490 21.00 -24.00 8.47
CA LYS A 490 20.94 -25.00 9.55
C LYS A 490 20.70 -24.30 10.88
N HIS A 491 19.67 -24.72 11.58
CA HIS A 491 19.25 -24.17 12.87
C HIS A 491 18.87 -25.26 13.87
N ASP A 492 18.77 -24.90 15.14
CA ASP A 492 18.21 -25.76 16.18
C ASP A 492 16.70 -25.55 16.36
N LEU A 493 16.06 -26.24 17.28
CA LEU A 493 14.63 -26.12 17.59
C LEU A 493 14.23 -24.73 18.13
N ARG A 494 15.18 -23.86 18.43
CA ARG A 494 14.97 -22.49 18.88
C ARG A 494 15.40 -21.47 17.82
N HIS A 495 15.51 -21.91 16.57
CA HIS A 495 15.90 -21.06 15.44
C HIS A 495 17.32 -20.46 15.55
N ARG A 496 18.19 -20.99 16.45
CA ARG A 496 19.58 -20.55 16.62
C ARG A 496 20.44 -21.14 15.52
N THR A 497 21.30 -20.34 14.93
CA THR A 497 22.35 -20.82 14.03
C THR A 497 23.58 -21.25 14.83
N ASN A 498 24.63 -21.74 14.15
CA ASN A 498 25.93 -22.00 14.75
C ASN A 498 26.64 -20.73 15.27
N ILE A 499 26.19 -19.52 14.91
CA ILE A 499 26.79 -18.26 15.33
C ILE A 499 25.94 -17.62 16.42
N SER A 500 26.56 -17.29 17.55
CA SER A 500 25.92 -16.68 18.70
C SER A 500 25.26 -15.34 18.33
N GLY A 501 24.00 -15.15 18.70
CA GLY A 501 23.22 -13.95 18.43
C GLY A 501 22.65 -13.90 17.00
N ILE A 502 22.91 -14.90 16.15
CA ILE A 502 22.34 -15.00 14.80
C ILE A 502 21.29 -16.13 14.77
N TYR A 503 20.11 -15.79 14.30
CA TYR A 503 18.93 -16.66 14.21
C TYR A 503 18.42 -16.67 12.77
N SER A 504 17.54 -17.61 12.45
CA SER A 504 16.84 -17.67 11.17
C SER A 504 15.34 -17.92 11.37
N ALA A 505 14.50 -17.62 10.39
CA ALA A 505 13.08 -18.01 10.36
C ALA A 505 12.50 -17.89 8.94
N GLY A 506 11.46 -18.65 8.67
CA GLY A 506 10.74 -18.67 7.40
C GLY A 506 11.39 -19.57 6.36
N ASP A 507 11.05 -19.35 5.11
CA ASP A 507 11.40 -20.26 4.00
C ASP A 507 12.91 -20.49 3.85
N VAL A 508 13.74 -19.60 4.36
CA VAL A 508 15.21 -19.73 4.36
C VAL A 508 15.71 -20.91 5.20
N GLU A 509 14.88 -21.43 6.11
CA GLU A 509 15.13 -22.66 6.91
C GLU A 509 14.66 -23.95 6.21
N GLY A 510 13.86 -23.82 5.13
CA GLY A 510 13.23 -24.95 4.46
C GLY A 510 11.89 -25.34 5.10
N GLY A 511 11.50 -26.62 4.96
CA GLY A 511 10.24 -27.14 5.48
C GLY A 511 9.03 -26.78 4.62
N TYR A 512 7.86 -26.57 5.25
CA TYR A 512 6.64 -26.19 4.56
C TYR A 512 6.64 -24.68 4.25
N LYS A 513 6.64 -24.33 2.99
CA LYS A 513 6.70 -22.95 2.49
C LYS A 513 5.30 -22.34 2.44
N GLN A 514 4.76 -22.04 3.60
CA GLN A 514 3.42 -21.47 3.77
C GLN A 514 3.51 -20.19 4.59
N ILE A 515 2.60 -19.25 4.32
CA ILE A 515 2.53 -17.96 5.04
C ILE A 515 2.40 -18.18 6.54
N VAL A 516 1.51 -19.11 6.94
CA VAL A 516 1.24 -19.39 8.35
C VAL A 516 2.42 -20.06 9.05
N THR A 517 3.18 -20.95 8.37
CA THR A 517 4.39 -21.57 8.95
C THR A 517 5.51 -20.55 9.09
N ALA A 518 5.72 -19.70 8.08
CA ALA A 518 6.70 -18.61 8.16
C ALA A 518 6.37 -17.63 9.30
N ALA A 519 5.10 -17.24 9.46
CA ALA A 519 4.64 -16.42 10.57
C ALA A 519 4.87 -17.10 11.94
N GLY A 520 4.56 -18.40 12.04
CA GLY A 520 4.84 -19.22 13.24
C GLY A 520 6.31 -19.22 13.60
N GLN A 521 7.19 -19.57 12.66
CA GLN A 521 8.64 -19.57 12.86
C GLN A 521 9.16 -18.18 13.26
N GLY A 522 8.66 -17.09 12.65
CA GLY A 522 9.01 -15.73 13.05
C GLY A 522 8.66 -15.42 14.49
N SER A 523 7.49 -15.86 14.97
CA SER A 523 7.08 -15.69 16.37
C SER A 523 7.93 -16.51 17.33
N GLU A 524 8.21 -17.78 17.01
CA GLU A 524 9.05 -18.68 17.83
C GLU A 524 10.49 -18.17 17.92
N ALA A 525 11.08 -17.74 16.80
CA ALA A 525 12.42 -17.15 16.78
C ALA A 525 12.50 -15.88 17.63
N ALA A 526 11.52 -14.99 17.54
CA ALA A 526 11.51 -13.75 18.33
C ALA A 526 11.41 -14.00 19.83
N LEU A 527 10.59 -14.97 20.25
CA LEU A 527 10.49 -15.39 21.65
C LEU A 527 11.78 -16.05 22.14
N ALA A 528 12.39 -16.93 21.33
CA ALA A 528 13.68 -17.53 21.65
C ALA A 528 14.79 -16.47 21.78
N ILE A 529 14.81 -15.47 20.90
CA ILE A 529 15.75 -14.33 20.98
C ILE A 529 15.57 -13.57 22.28
N PHE A 530 14.34 -13.28 22.69
CA PHE A 530 14.06 -12.59 23.95
C PHE A 530 14.59 -13.38 25.15
N GLU A 531 14.26 -14.65 25.25
CA GLU A 531 14.74 -15.52 26.34
C GLU A 531 16.27 -15.60 26.39
N ASP A 532 16.91 -15.71 25.23
CA ASP A 532 18.37 -15.77 25.12
C ASP A 532 19.04 -14.43 25.45
N LEU A 533 18.40 -13.30 25.23
CA LEU A 533 18.89 -11.99 25.66
C LEU A 533 18.77 -11.79 27.18
N VAL A 534 17.74 -12.39 27.82
CA VAL A 534 17.58 -12.42 29.27
C VAL A 534 18.60 -13.37 29.91
N ASN A 535 18.80 -14.54 29.31
CA ASN A 535 19.71 -15.58 29.81
C ASN A 535 20.61 -16.12 28.67
N PRO A 536 21.71 -15.42 28.32
CA PRO A 536 22.54 -15.72 27.15
C PRO A 536 23.20 -17.11 27.20
N TYR A 537 22.76 -18.02 26.33
CA TYR A 537 23.34 -19.37 26.21
C TYR A 537 24.82 -19.36 25.79
N TRP A 538 25.24 -18.33 25.09
CA TRP A 538 26.64 -18.18 24.65
C TRP A 538 27.59 -17.79 25.79
N LYS A 539 27.09 -17.19 26.87
CA LYS A 539 27.89 -16.91 28.06
C LYS A 539 28.10 -18.18 28.93
N GLN A 540 27.14 -19.12 28.92
CA GLN A 540 27.23 -20.37 29.66
C GLN A 540 28.24 -21.35 29.05
N LYS A 541 28.53 -21.26 27.74
CA LYS A 541 29.55 -22.10 27.07
C LYS A 541 31.00 -21.68 27.39
N SER A 542 31.24 -20.39 27.71
CA SER A 542 32.57 -19.90 28.09
C SER A 542 32.98 -20.37 29.48
N SER A 543 32.07 -20.39 30.45
CA SER A 543 32.34 -20.84 31.82
C SER A 543 32.64 -22.34 31.92
N ARG A 544 32.18 -23.17 30.98
CA ARG A 544 32.52 -24.64 30.95
C ARG A 544 33.83 -24.97 30.24
N LYS A 545 34.44 -24.03 29.52
CA LYS A 545 35.77 -24.21 28.91
C LYS A 545 36.93 -23.87 29.86
N ASP A 546 36.64 -23.07 30.91
CA ASP A 546 37.66 -22.69 31.90
C ASP A 546 37.73 -23.63 33.10
N GLU A 547 36.88 -24.68 33.16
CA GLU A 547 36.85 -25.73 34.20
C GLU A 547 37.34 -27.10 33.70
N GLY A 548 37.94 -27.18 32.49
CA GLY A 548 38.42 -28.43 31.88
C GLY A 548 39.94 -28.49 31.69
#